data_7aacad65475d6a1d182835da9b300c7f
#
_entry.id   7aacad65475d6a1d182835da9b300c7f
#
_cell.length_a   1.000
_cell.length_b   1.000
_cell.length_c   1.000
_cell.angle_alpha   90.00
_cell.angle_beta   90.00
_cell.angle_gamma   90.00
#
_symmetry.space_group_name_H-M   'P 1'
#
loop_
_entity.id
_entity.type
_entity.pdbx_description
1 polymer ?
#
loop_
_entity_poly.entity_id
_entity_poly.type
_entity_poly.pdbx_seq_one_letter_code
_entity_poly.pdbx_strand_id
1 'polypeptide(L)'
;MSQQLTREEQERKYPNETWDLTTIFESDEAFEKALKEVESYLGKEEQFKGHLGDSAKTLYNALALEDEIGTQLEKVYVYAHLKQDQDTSNDKYTGFESRAHQLIIKISSAWSFLVPEILQIDEEKLESFIKSNDDLKRYAFDLKLINEKRPHILDADKEKLLT
;
A
#
# COMPACT_ATOMS: atom_id res chain seq x y z
N MET A 1 36.91 -0.43 17.58
CA MET A 1 35.47 -0.67 17.29
C MET A 1 34.68 0.25 18.21
N SER A 2 34.01 1.26 17.67
CA SER A 2 33.10 2.09 18.47
C SER A 2 31.89 1.24 18.81
N GLN A 3 31.63 1.04 20.10
CA GLN A 3 30.40 0.37 20.56
C GLN A 3 29.19 1.21 20.07
N GLN A 4 28.28 0.58 19.37
CA GLN A 4 27.02 1.20 18.97
C GLN A 4 26.20 1.44 20.25
N LEU A 5 25.78 2.69 20.48
CA LEU A 5 24.98 3.04 21.64
C LEU A 5 23.60 2.40 21.53
N THR A 6 23.06 1.92 22.64
CA THR A 6 21.64 1.55 22.71
C THR A 6 20.74 2.78 22.53
N ARG A 7 19.46 2.60 22.21
CA ARG A 7 18.52 3.72 22.08
C ARG A 7 18.45 4.58 23.33
N GLU A 8 18.36 3.98 24.52
CA GLU A 8 18.34 4.71 25.80
C GLU A 8 19.60 5.54 26.01
N GLU A 9 20.76 5.01 25.60
CA GLU A 9 22.03 5.75 25.65
C GLU A 9 22.08 6.88 24.63
N GLN A 10 21.51 6.69 23.43
CA GLN A 10 21.39 7.73 22.40
C GLN A 10 20.47 8.86 22.87
N GLU A 11 19.27 8.53 23.36
CA GLU A 11 18.30 9.51 23.86
C GLU A 11 18.87 10.33 25.03
N ARG A 12 19.61 9.68 25.93
CA ARG A 12 20.28 10.36 27.04
C ARG A 12 21.41 11.28 26.57
N LYS A 13 22.18 10.83 25.57
CA LYS A 13 23.36 11.56 25.07
C LYS A 13 22.99 12.65 24.06
N TYR A 14 21.94 12.40 23.26
CA TYR A 14 21.48 13.25 22.16
C TYR A 14 19.96 13.44 22.19
N PRO A 15 19.41 14.07 23.23
CA PRO A 15 17.95 14.09 23.46
C PRO A 15 17.15 14.82 22.37
N ASN A 16 17.81 15.61 21.52
CA ASN A 16 17.16 16.35 20.41
C ASN A 16 17.53 15.79 19.03
N GLU A 17 18.21 14.66 18.96
CA GLU A 17 18.69 14.06 17.70
C GLU A 17 18.05 12.72 17.40
N THR A 18 17.08 12.30 18.22
CA THR A 18 16.31 11.05 18.01
C THR A 18 14.93 11.36 17.43
N TRP A 19 14.46 10.48 16.54
CA TRP A 19 13.12 10.60 15.97
C TRP A 19 12.05 10.27 17.00
N ASP A 20 11.05 11.13 17.10
CA ASP A 20 9.83 10.84 17.87
C ASP A 20 8.84 10.06 16.98
N LEU A 21 8.85 8.74 17.12
CA LEU A 21 7.95 7.86 16.36
C LEU A 21 6.58 7.71 17.01
N THR A 22 6.33 8.31 18.18
CA THR A 22 5.00 8.27 18.83
C THR A 22 3.95 9.02 18.02
N THR A 23 4.36 9.89 17.09
CA THR A 23 3.49 10.58 16.14
C THR A 23 2.90 9.62 15.08
N ILE A 24 3.52 8.45 14.86
CA ILE A 24 3.03 7.43 13.93
C ILE A 24 2.21 6.39 14.72
N PHE A 25 2.83 5.77 15.74
CA PHE A 25 2.16 4.89 16.70
C PHE A 25 2.67 5.18 18.11
N GLU A 26 1.75 5.31 19.05
CA GLU A 26 2.03 5.62 20.45
C GLU A 26 2.94 4.58 21.14
N SER A 27 2.87 3.33 20.68
CA SER A 27 3.64 2.22 21.22
C SER A 27 3.80 1.08 20.22
N ASP A 28 4.66 0.13 20.55
CA ASP A 28 4.85 -1.10 19.78
C ASP A 28 3.56 -1.96 19.77
N GLU A 29 2.73 -1.91 20.82
CA GLU A 29 1.44 -2.59 20.88
C GLU A 29 0.43 -1.95 19.91
N ALA A 30 0.46 -0.62 19.75
CA ALA A 30 -0.37 0.08 18.78
C ALA A 30 0.04 -0.29 17.35
N PHE A 31 1.33 -0.39 17.07
CA PHE A 31 1.85 -0.91 15.80
C PHE A 31 1.38 -2.35 15.54
N GLU A 32 1.51 -3.25 16.51
CA GLU A 32 1.09 -4.64 16.37
C GLU A 32 -0.42 -4.77 16.07
N LYS A 33 -1.22 -3.91 16.68
CA LYS A 33 -2.67 -3.83 16.40
C LYS A 33 -2.91 -3.38 14.96
N ALA A 34 -2.25 -2.32 14.53
CA ALA A 34 -2.38 -1.79 13.17
C ALA A 34 -1.91 -2.79 12.10
N LEU A 35 -0.82 -3.52 12.36
CA LEU A 35 -0.33 -4.58 11.47
C LEU A 35 -1.40 -5.67 11.28
N LYS A 36 -2.03 -6.13 12.36
CA LYS A 36 -3.12 -7.12 12.29
C LYS A 36 -4.37 -6.58 11.59
N GLU A 37 -4.67 -5.29 11.78
CA GLU A 37 -5.79 -4.65 11.11
C GLU A 37 -5.57 -4.63 9.60
N VAL A 38 -4.38 -4.23 9.13
CA VAL A 38 -4.04 -4.28 7.70
C VAL A 38 -4.06 -5.72 7.18
N GLU A 39 -3.55 -6.69 7.94
CA GLU A 39 -3.61 -8.10 7.55
C GLU A 39 -5.05 -8.60 7.37
N SER A 40 -6.01 -8.08 8.15
CA SER A 40 -7.43 -8.43 8.06
C SER A 40 -8.12 -7.96 6.77
N TYR A 41 -7.48 -7.11 5.99
CA TYR A 41 -7.99 -6.70 4.68
C TYR A 41 -7.71 -7.73 3.56
N LEU A 42 -6.76 -8.65 3.77
CA LEU A 42 -6.49 -9.71 2.79
C LEU A 42 -7.76 -10.56 2.56
N GLY A 43 -8.11 -10.74 1.29
CA GLY A 43 -9.32 -11.43 0.85
C GLY A 43 -10.51 -10.50 0.60
N LYS A 44 -10.47 -9.23 1.04
CA LYS A 44 -11.55 -8.27 0.73
C LYS A 44 -11.53 -7.80 -0.72
N GLU A 45 -10.39 -7.89 -1.38
CA GLU A 45 -10.22 -7.57 -2.81
C GLU A 45 -10.98 -8.53 -3.72
N GLU A 46 -11.21 -9.76 -3.30
CA GLU A 46 -11.86 -10.80 -4.12
C GLU A 46 -13.28 -10.40 -4.57
N GLN A 47 -13.98 -9.56 -3.79
CA GLN A 47 -15.32 -9.07 -4.17
C GLN A 47 -15.31 -8.12 -5.37
N PHE A 48 -14.14 -7.57 -5.72
CA PHE A 48 -13.98 -6.60 -6.82
C PHE A 48 -13.39 -7.23 -8.07
N LYS A 49 -12.65 -8.33 -7.91
CA LYS A 49 -11.95 -9.01 -8.99
C LYS A 49 -12.92 -9.54 -10.05
N GLY A 50 -12.77 -9.11 -11.28
CA GLY A 50 -13.68 -9.41 -12.38
C GLY A 50 -14.91 -8.49 -12.45
N HIS A 51 -15.03 -7.50 -11.55
CA HIS A 51 -16.23 -6.67 -11.39
C HIS A 51 -15.98 -5.16 -11.51
N LEU A 52 -14.74 -4.71 -11.74
CA LEU A 52 -14.43 -3.28 -11.81
C LEU A 52 -15.20 -2.56 -12.93
N GLY A 53 -15.49 -3.26 -14.00
CA GLY A 53 -16.27 -2.73 -15.12
C GLY A 53 -17.79 -2.75 -14.93
N ASP A 54 -18.33 -3.30 -13.85
CA ASP A 54 -19.79 -3.44 -13.67
C ASP A 54 -20.48 -2.11 -13.45
N SER A 55 -19.88 -1.23 -12.62
CA SER A 55 -20.42 0.11 -12.35
C SER A 55 -19.38 1.09 -11.85
N ALA A 56 -19.66 2.40 -12.03
CA ALA A 56 -18.85 3.48 -11.45
C ALA A 56 -18.70 3.35 -9.92
N LYS A 57 -19.74 2.86 -9.23
CA LYS A 57 -19.72 2.64 -7.79
C LYS A 57 -18.79 1.48 -7.41
N THR A 58 -18.80 0.39 -8.15
CA THR A 58 -17.93 -0.77 -7.91
C THR A 58 -16.47 -0.36 -8.07
N LEU A 59 -16.14 0.35 -9.16
CA LEU A 59 -14.80 0.86 -9.40
C LEU A 59 -14.35 1.83 -8.29
N TYR A 60 -15.20 2.78 -7.91
CA TYR A 60 -14.92 3.69 -6.79
C TYR A 60 -14.65 2.94 -5.49
N ASN A 61 -15.50 1.97 -5.13
CA ASN A 61 -15.35 1.24 -3.88
C ASN A 61 -14.04 0.43 -3.84
N ALA A 62 -13.62 -0.13 -4.98
CA ALA A 62 -12.34 -0.83 -5.09
C ALA A 62 -11.16 0.12 -4.88
N LEU A 63 -11.13 1.25 -5.59
CA LEU A 63 -10.07 2.26 -5.47
C LEU A 63 -10.02 2.87 -4.06
N ALA A 64 -11.17 3.17 -3.46
CA ALA A 64 -11.23 3.74 -2.12
C ALA A 64 -10.75 2.75 -1.04
N LEU A 65 -11.04 1.46 -1.19
CA LEU A 65 -10.54 0.45 -0.27
C LEU A 65 -9.03 0.23 -0.44
N GLU A 66 -8.54 0.21 -1.67
CA GLU A 66 -7.10 0.08 -1.94
C GLU A 66 -6.32 1.27 -1.38
N ASP A 67 -6.81 2.50 -1.55
CA ASP A 67 -6.23 3.75 -1.02
C ASP A 67 -6.22 3.75 0.53
N GLU A 68 -7.30 3.28 1.16
CA GLU A 68 -7.38 3.10 2.62
C GLU A 68 -6.34 2.11 3.13
N ILE A 69 -6.25 0.94 2.49
CA ILE A 69 -5.28 -0.10 2.85
C ILE A 69 -3.85 0.43 2.65
N GLY A 70 -3.57 1.07 1.52
CA GLY A 70 -2.27 1.65 1.19
C GLY A 70 -1.81 2.65 2.24
N THR A 71 -2.70 3.55 2.67
CA THR A 71 -2.41 4.55 3.70
C THR A 71 -2.06 3.91 5.06
N GLN A 72 -2.77 2.87 5.46
CA GLN A 72 -2.49 2.18 6.72
C GLN A 72 -1.21 1.34 6.63
N LEU A 73 -1.01 0.66 5.51
CA LEU A 73 0.16 -0.15 5.23
C LEU A 73 1.44 0.70 5.23
N GLU A 74 1.39 1.90 4.64
CA GLU A 74 2.51 2.85 4.65
C GLU A 74 2.90 3.24 6.07
N LYS A 75 1.93 3.58 6.93
CA LYS A 75 2.21 3.90 8.34
C LYS A 75 2.87 2.74 9.08
N VAL A 76 2.36 1.54 8.87
CA VAL A 76 2.92 0.31 9.46
C VAL A 76 4.36 0.10 8.99
N TYR A 77 4.61 0.23 7.68
CA TYR A 77 5.94 0.05 7.13
C TYR A 77 6.93 1.13 7.61
N VAL A 78 6.55 2.39 7.54
CA VAL A 78 7.41 3.52 7.95
C VAL A 78 7.79 3.39 9.42
N TYR A 79 6.84 3.08 10.30
CA TYR A 79 7.15 2.87 11.72
C TYR A 79 8.15 1.73 11.93
N ALA A 80 7.89 0.57 11.32
CA ALA A 80 8.74 -0.60 11.45
C ALA A 80 10.17 -0.34 10.96
N HIS A 81 10.28 0.30 9.79
CA HIS A 81 11.56 0.66 9.18
C HIS A 81 12.34 1.65 10.03
N LEU A 82 11.71 2.73 10.48
CA LEU A 82 12.36 3.73 11.33
C LEU A 82 12.74 3.16 12.71
N LYS A 83 11.98 2.22 13.28
CA LYS A 83 12.35 1.50 14.50
C LYS A 83 13.61 0.66 14.32
N GLN A 84 13.72 -0.02 13.18
CA GLN A 84 14.92 -0.80 12.85
C GLN A 84 16.12 0.13 12.64
N ASP A 85 15.96 1.25 11.94
CA ASP A 85 17.04 2.22 11.71
C ASP A 85 17.55 2.87 13.01
N GLN A 86 16.64 3.06 13.99
CA GLN A 86 17.04 3.58 15.30
C GLN A 86 17.91 2.59 16.11
N ASP A 87 17.67 1.27 15.95
CA ASP A 87 18.43 0.23 16.64
C ASP A 87 18.52 -1.04 15.77
N THR A 88 19.50 -1.06 14.89
CA THR A 88 19.76 -2.18 13.96
C THR A 88 20.23 -3.46 14.67
N SER A 89 20.56 -3.39 15.94
CA SER A 89 20.96 -4.55 16.77
C SER A 89 19.77 -5.23 17.47
N ASN A 90 18.58 -4.66 17.35
CA ASN A 90 17.40 -5.13 18.05
C ASN A 90 16.59 -6.11 17.16
N ASP A 91 16.67 -7.39 17.49
CA ASP A 91 15.98 -8.46 16.76
C ASP A 91 14.46 -8.25 16.69
N LYS A 92 13.85 -7.61 17.71
CA LYS A 92 12.42 -7.29 17.71
C LYS A 92 12.05 -6.34 16.56
N TYR A 93 12.85 -5.29 16.35
CA TYR A 93 12.59 -4.29 15.30
C TYR A 93 12.92 -4.81 13.91
N THR A 94 13.94 -5.65 13.78
CA THR A 94 14.18 -6.42 12.56
C THR A 94 12.98 -7.34 12.23
N GLY A 95 12.37 -7.93 13.25
CA GLY A 95 11.13 -8.70 13.10
C GLY A 95 9.92 -7.85 12.68
N PHE A 96 9.81 -6.62 13.17
CA PHE A 96 8.75 -5.68 12.77
C PHE A 96 8.85 -5.35 11.28
N GLU A 97 10.03 -4.94 10.84
CA GLU A 97 10.29 -4.57 9.45
C GLU A 97 10.06 -5.75 8.49
N SER A 98 10.56 -6.93 8.83
CA SER A 98 10.35 -8.13 8.03
C SER A 98 8.86 -8.47 7.84
N ARG A 99 8.05 -8.37 8.90
CA ARG A 99 6.61 -8.64 8.84
C ARG A 99 5.86 -7.57 8.04
N ALA A 100 6.20 -6.30 8.25
CA ALA A 100 5.62 -5.20 7.47
C ALA A 100 5.93 -5.36 5.98
N HIS A 101 7.17 -5.68 5.62
CA HIS A 101 7.57 -5.91 4.24
C HIS A 101 6.86 -7.11 3.60
N GLN A 102 6.71 -8.22 4.33
CA GLN A 102 5.94 -9.37 3.87
C GLN A 102 4.47 -9.02 3.62
N LEU A 103 3.89 -8.16 4.47
CA LEU A 103 2.51 -7.71 4.30
C LEU A 103 2.36 -6.82 3.06
N ILE A 104 3.33 -5.95 2.77
CA ILE A 104 3.36 -5.18 1.51
C ILE A 104 3.30 -6.12 0.31
N ILE A 105 4.14 -7.16 0.28
CA ILE A 105 4.17 -8.13 -0.83
C ILE A 105 2.81 -8.82 -0.97
N LYS A 106 2.21 -9.28 0.13
CA LYS A 106 0.89 -9.94 0.11
C LYS A 106 -0.21 -9.03 -0.44
N ILE A 107 -0.30 -7.80 0.08
CA ILE A 107 -1.31 -6.81 -0.34
C ILE A 107 -1.09 -6.43 -1.81
N SER A 108 0.15 -6.11 -2.22
CA SER A 108 0.45 -5.78 -3.62
C SER A 108 0.10 -6.92 -4.57
N SER A 109 0.35 -8.17 -4.18
CA SER A 109 -0.04 -9.34 -4.96
C SER A 109 -1.56 -9.49 -5.06
N ALA A 110 -2.28 -9.31 -3.93
CA ALA A 110 -3.73 -9.42 -3.88
C ALA A 110 -4.42 -8.38 -4.79
N TRP A 111 -3.91 -7.15 -4.84
CA TRP A 111 -4.44 -6.05 -5.65
C TRP A 111 -3.82 -5.94 -7.05
N SER A 112 -2.96 -6.87 -7.47
CA SER A 112 -2.28 -6.84 -8.77
C SER A 112 -3.22 -6.87 -9.98
N PHE A 113 -4.48 -7.32 -9.82
CA PHE A 113 -5.51 -7.33 -10.85
C PHE A 113 -6.07 -5.94 -11.19
N LEU A 114 -5.91 -4.95 -10.30
CA LEU A 114 -6.59 -3.65 -10.38
C LEU A 114 -6.29 -2.93 -11.71
N VAL A 115 -5.03 -2.69 -12.01
CA VAL A 115 -4.62 -1.99 -13.24
C VAL A 115 -4.97 -2.78 -14.50
N PRO A 116 -4.64 -4.07 -14.63
CA PRO A 116 -5.05 -4.87 -15.78
C PRO A 116 -6.55 -4.87 -16.04
N GLU A 117 -7.36 -4.93 -15.00
CA GLU A 117 -8.82 -4.97 -15.15
C GLU A 117 -9.40 -3.60 -15.51
N ILE A 118 -8.88 -2.50 -14.95
CA ILE A 118 -9.24 -1.14 -15.38
C ILE A 118 -8.96 -0.96 -16.88
N LEU A 119 -7.85 -1.49 -17.37
CA LEU A 119 -7.47 -1.42 -18.77
C LEU A 119 -8.37 -2.25 -19.69
N GLN A 120 -9.15 -3.20 -19.17
CA GLN A 120 -10.17 -3.94 -19.93
C GLN A 120 -11.49 -3.17 -20.02
N ILE A 121 -11.72 -2.15 -19.18
CA ILE A 121 -12.90 -1.29 -19.29
C ILE A 121 -12.74 -0.43 -20.54
N ASP A 122 -13.75 -0.40 -21.40
CA ASP A 122 -13.78 0.47 -22.57
C ASP A 122 -13.57 1.95 -22.17
N GLU A 123 -12.83 2.72 -22.97
CA GLU A 123 -12.44 4.09 -22.65
C GLU A 123 -13.66 5.02 -22.50
N GLU A 124 -14.64 4.90 -23.40
CA GLU A 124 -15.87 5.71 -23.34
C GLU A 124 -16.68 5.35 -22.06
N LYS A 125 -16.70 4.06 -21.70
CA LYS A 125 -17.35 3.58 -20.48
C LYS A 125 -16.64 4.11 -19.23
N LEU A 126 -15.32 4.07 -19.19
CA LEU A 126 -14.54 4.59 -18.07
C LEU A 126 -14.77 6.10 -17.90
N GLU A 127 -14.76 6.86 -18.99
CA GLU A 127 -15.13 8.29 -18.96
C GLU A 127 -16.55 8.53 -18.46
N SER A 128 -17.51 7.70 -18.88
CA SER A 128 -18.88 7.81 -18.40
C SER A 128 -19.00 7.54 -16.90
N PHE A 129 -18.22 6.60 -16.37
CA PHE A 129 -18.14 6.33 -14.94
C PHE A 129 -17.62 7.53 -14.17
N ILE A 130 -16.53 8.14 -14.63
CA ILE A 130 -15.95 9.34 -14.00
C ILE A 130 -16.93 10.52 -14.03
N LYS A 131 -17.68 10.70 -15.14
CA LYS A 131 -18.65 11.78 -15.28
C LYS A 131 -19.88 11.57 -14.40
N SER A 132 -20.31 10.33 -14.17
CA SER A 132 -21.54 9.99 -13.44
C SER A 132 -21.38 9.83 -11.93
N ASN A 133 -20.14 9.75 -11.43
CA ASN A 133 -19.87 9.54 -10.00
C ASN A 133 -18.88 10.60 -9.49
N ASP A 134 -19.38 11.49 -8.64
CA ASP A 134 -18.57 12.60 -8.11
C ASP A 134 -17.41 12.12 -7.22
N ASP A 135 -17.59 11.03 -6.49
CA ASP A 135 -16.54 10.47 -5.64
C ASP A 135 -15.41 9.85 -6.49
N LEU A 136 -15.74 9.30 -7.67
CA LEU A 136 -14.75 8.73 -8.59
C LEU A 136 -13.90 9.81 -9.26
N LYS A 137 -14.37 11.07 -9.31
CA LYS A 137 -13.61 12.19 -9.89
C LYS A 137 -12.27 12.44 -9.18
N ARG A 138 -12.16 12.10 -7.90
CA ARG A 138 -10.88 12.20 -7.16
C ARG A 138 -9.78 11.33 -7.78
N TYR A 139 -10.14 10.23 -8.40
CA TYR A 139 -9.24 9.29 -9.07
C TYR A 139 -9.10 9.55 -10.58
N ALA A 140 -9.74 10.61 -11.12
CA ALA A 140 -9.76 10.87 -12.56
C ALA A 140 -8.37 11.01 -13.17
N PHE A 141 -7.42 11.61 -12.44
CA PHE A 141 -6.05 11.76 -12.89
C PHE A 141 -5.33 10.41 -12.98
N ASP A 142 -5.44 9.59 -11.94
CA ASP A 142 -4.79 8.27 -11.90
C ASP A 142 -5.38 7.33 -12.95
N LEU A 143 -6.70 7.33 -13.10
CA LEU A 143 -7.40 6.58 -14.14
C LEU A 143 -6.98 7.02 -15.54
N LYS A 144 -6.76 8.31 -15.76
CA LYS A 144 -6.22 8.83 -17.02
C LYS A 144 -4.80 8.32 -17.27
N LEU A 145 -3.92 8.38 -16.27
CA LEU A 145 -2.55 7.86 -16.38
C LEU A 145 -2.52 6.35 -16.68
N ILE A 146 -3.44 5.58 -16.07
CA ILE A 146 -3.60 4.16 -16.38
C ILE A 146 -4.03 4.00 -17.85
N ASN A 147 -5.02 4.77 -18.30
CA ASN A 147 -5.53 4.69 -19.66
C ASN A 147 -4.47 5.05 -20.73
N GLU A 148 -3.60 6.01 -20.46
CA GLU A 148 -2.47 6.39 -21.33
C GLU A 148 -1.48 5.25 -21.56
N LYS A 149 -1.45 4.22 -20.68
CA LYS A 149 -0.61 3.03 -20.85
C LYS A 149 -1.17 2.03 -21.88
N ARG A 150 -2.46 2.12 -22.27
CA ARG A 150 -3.11 1.16 -23.20
C ARG A 150 -2.32 0.90 -24.49
N PRO A 151 -1.81 1.91 -25.21
CA PRO A 151 -1.08 1.68 -26.44
C PRO A 151 0.24 0.94 -26.26
N HIS A 152 0.74 0.88 -25.01
CA HIS A 152 2.03 0.28 -24.64
C HIS A 152 1.89 -1.10 -24.02
N ILE A 153 0.66 -1.58 -23.78
CA ILE A 153 0.40 -2.92 -23.26
C ILE A 153 0.26 -3.86 -24.44
N LEU A 154 1.14 -4.85 -24.49
CA LEU A 154 1.04 -5.93 -25.46
C LEU A 154 -0.22 -6.74 -25.18
N ASP A 155 -0.85 -7.28 -26.23
CA ASP A 155 -1.92 -8.24 -26.02
C ASP A 155 -1.39 -9.47 -25.26
N ALA A 156 -2.27 -10.16 -24.54
CA ALA A 156 -1.91 -11.25 -23.63
C ALA A 156 -1.08 -12.36 -24.30
N ASP A 157 -1.20 -12.53 -25.62
CA ASP A 157 -0.45 -13.53 -26.38
C ASP A 157 1.00 -13.06 -26.65
N LYS A 158 1.22 -11.77 -26.78
CA LYS A 158 2.55 -11.19 -26.96
C LYS A 158 3.31 -11.05 -25.63
N GLU A 159 2.62 -10.77 -24.53
CA GLU A 159 3.25 -10.77 -23.19
C GLU A 159 3.77 -12.16 -22.80
N LYS A 160 3.05 -13.23 -23.16
CA LYS A 160 3.51 -14.61 -22.92
C LYS A 160 4.75 -15.00 -23.70
N LEU A 161 5.09 -14.28 -24.77
CA LEU A 161 6.30 -14.54 -25.54
C LEU A 161 7.55 -13.87 -24.97
N LEU A 162 7.37 -12.95 -24.00
CA LEU A 162 8.46 -12.19 -23.37
C LEU A 162 8.82 -12.71 -21.97
N THR A 163 8.09 -13.68 -21.42
CA THR A 163 8.36 -14.37 -20.15
C THR A 163 8.89 -15.76 -20.37
#